data_38c702d70a7370d966c95eda01adf61d
#
_entry.id   38c702d70a7370d966c95eda01adf61d
#
_cell.length_a   1.000
_cell.length_b   1.000
_cell.length_c   1.000
_cell.angle_alpha   90.00
_cell.angle_beta   90.00
_cell.angle_gamma   90.00
#
_symmetry.space_group_name_H-M   'P 1'
#
loop_
_entity.id
_entity.type
_entity.pdbx_description
1 polymer ?
#
loop_
_entity_poly.entity_id
_entity_poly.type
_entity_poly.pdbx_seq_one_letter_code
_entity_poly.pdbx_strand_id
1 'polypeptide(L)'
;YNQAILYKPGIKAAEYRLKGSEKNVRIAKSSYYPQLSFSAGLGTNFYTVNGNAGSNFGNQMKNNLNKYAGFSLNIPLFNRLATRNRVRTARLQQTNLALQLDNTKKVLYKEIQQAWYNAIAAESKFKSSESAVEASQESFRLMSEKFDNGKATSVEYNESKLNLTKALSDRIQAKYDYLFRTKILDFYKGQPIE
;
A
#
# COMPACT_ATOMS: atom_id res chain seq x y z
N TYR A 1 1.59 13.91 11.09
CA TYR A 1 1.29 12.49 11.33
C TYR A 1 -0.20 12.28 11.59
N ASN A 2 -0.80 12.97 12.58
CA ASN A 2 -2.21 12.78 12.96
C ASN A 2 -3.17 13.02 11.77
N GLN A 3 -2.88 13.98 10.93
CA GLN A 3 -3.63 14.21 9.69
C GLN A 3 -3.42 13.06 8.68
N ALA A 4 -2.18 12.63 8.47
CA ALA A 4 -1.85 11.58 7.51
C ALA A 4 -2.55 10.24 7.81
N ILE A 5 -2.72 9.86 9.08
CA ILE A 5 -3.45 8.64 9.48
C ILE A 5 -4.89 8.66 8.96
N LEU A 6 -5.55 9.82 8.97
CA LEU A 6 -6.98 9.91 8.65
C LEU A 6 -7.30 9.66 7.18
N TYR A 7 -6.39 9.99 6.25
CA TYR A 7 -6.68 9.88 4.82
C TYR A 7 -5.79 8.92 4.05
N LYS A 8 -4.63 8.47 4.61
CA LYS A 8 -3.73 7.53 3.92
C LYS A 8 -4.45 6.22 3.59
N PRO A 9 -4.56 5.85 2.28
CA PRO A 9 -5.30 4.65 1.87
C PRO A 9 -4.79 3.35 2.48
N GLY A 10 -3.46 3.24 2.69
CA GLY A 10 -2.83 2.08 3.32
C GLY A 10 -3.30 1.83 4.76
N ILE A 11 -3.49 2.89 5.55
CA ILE A 11 -4.03 2.80 6.93
C ILE A 11 -5.50 2.37 6.87
N LYS A 12 -6.32 3.02 6.05
CA LYS A 12 -7.75 2.65 5.88
C LYS A 12 -7.91 1.20 5.43
N ALA A 13 -7.08 0.74 4.49
CA ALA A 13 -7.09 -0.66 4.05
C ALA A 13 -6.78 -1.63 5.20
N ALA A 14 -5.79 -1.33 6.04
CA ALA A 14 -5.45 -2.15 7.20
C ALA A 14 -6.58 -2.15 8.25
N GLU A 15 -7.24 -1.00 8.50
CA GLU A 15 -8.40 -0.91 9.38
C GLU A 15 -9.60 -1.73 8.88
N TYR A 16 -9.89 -1.68 7.58
CA TYR A 16 -10.96 -2.51 7.00
C TYR A 16 -10.62 -4.00 7.04
N ARG A 17 -9.35 -4.40 6.86
CA ARG A 17 -8.92 -5.79 7.05
C ARG A 17 -9.13 -6.26 8.49
N LEU A 18 -8.82 -5.42 9.48
CA LEU A 18 -9.07 -5.71 10.88
C LEU A 18 -10.58 -5.85 11.15
N LYS A 19 -11.42 -4.91 10.68
CA LYS A 19 -12.89 -5.02 10.78
C LYS A 19 -13.43 -6.28 10.11
N GLY A 20 -12.88 -6.67 8.95
CA GLY A 20 -13.21 -7.93 8.27
C GLY A 20 -12.89 -9.15 9.12
N SER A 21 -11.74 -9.17 9.81
CA SER A 21 -11.35 -10.27 10.69
C SER A 21 -12.27 -10.40 11.91
N GLU A 22 -12.78 -9.29 12.44
CA GLU A 22 -13.80 -9.31 13.50
C GLU A 22 -15.08 -10.03 13.04
N LYS A 23 -15.49 -9.78 11.79
CA LYS A 23 -16.62 -10.50 11.19
C LYS A 23 -16.31 -11.98 11.00
N ASN A 24 -15.07 -12.33 10.61
CA ASN A 24 -14.62 -13.71 10.48
C ASN A 24 -14.68 -14.46 11.82
N VAL A 25 -14.36 -13.80 12.94
CA VAL A 25 -14.56 -14.40 14.27
C VAL A 25 -16.05 -14.69 14.53
N ARG A 26 -16.96 -13.77 14.13
CA ARG A 26 -18.42 -14.01 14.25
C ARG A 26 -18.88 -15.16 13.36
N ILE A 27 -18.38 -15.24 12.13
CA ILE A 27 -18.63 -16.37 11.20
C ILE A 27 -18.14 -17.68 11.82
N ALA A 28 -16.92 -17.73 12.39
CA ALA A 28 -16.44 -18.93 13.06
C ALA A 28 -17.35 -19.35 14.25
N LYS A 29 -17.87 -18.37 15.01
CA LYS A 29 -18.82 -18.63 16.10
C LYS A 29 -20.18 -19.11 15.62
N SER A 30 -20.63 -18.74 14.40
CA SER A 30 -21.92 -19.20 13.87
C SER A 30 -22.00 -20.72 13.72
N SER A 31 -20.86 -21.40 13.61
CA SER A 31 -20.80 -22.87 13.57
C SER A 31 -21.22 -23.55 14.90
N TYR A 32 -21.49 -22.80 15.96
CA TYR A 32 -22.11 -23.33 17.18
C TYR A 32 -23.64 -23.38 17.11
N TYR A 33 -24.25 -22.67 16.15
CA TYR A 33 -25.70 -22.60 16.03
C TYR A 33 -26.24 -23.61 15.03
N PRO A 34 -27.52 -24.00 15.16
CA PRO A 34 -28.19 -24.84 14.18
C PRO A 34 -28.16 -24.21 12.77
N GLN A 35 -28.01 -25.03 11.75
CA GLN A 35 -28.03 -24.62 10.34
C GLN A 35 -29.29 -25.18 9.69
N LEU A 36 -30.16 -24.31 9.20
CA LEU A 36 -31.31 -24.63 8.39
C LEU A 36 -30.98 -24.43 6.91
N SER A 37 -31.14 -25.47 6.11
CA SER A 37 -30.94 -25.42 4.67
C SER A 37 -32.24 -25.76 3.96
N PHE A 38 -32.55 -25.00 2.92
CA PHE A 38 -33.61 -25.33 1.97
C PHE A 38 -32.99 -25.81 0.67
N SER A 39 -33.46 -26.91 0.14
CA SER A 39 -33.07 -27.46 -1.16
C SER A 39 -34.29 -27.76 -2.00
N ALA A 40 -34.25 -27.34 -3.26
CA ALA A 40 -35.25 -27.67 -4.24
C ALA A 40 -34.57 -28.01 -5.56
N GLY A 41 -35.07 -28.96 -6.28
CA GLY A 41 -34.51 -29.35 -7.56
C GLY A 41 -35.50 -30.01 -8.47
N LEU A 42 -35.15 -29.98 -9.75
CA LEU A 42 -35.81 -30.68 -10.83
C LEU A 42 -34.77 -31.64 -11.45
N GLY A 43 -35.13 -32.87 -11.64
CA GLY A 43 -34.24 -33.86 -12.27
C GLY A 43 -35.05 -34.76 -13.19
N THR A 44 -34.42 -35.20 -14.24
CA THR A 44 -34.92 -36.27 -15.07
C THR A 44 -33.75 -37.10 -15.55
N ASN A 45 -33.98 -38.36 -15.90
CA ASN A 45 -32.95 -39.25 -16.39
C ASN A 45 -33.46 -40.07 -17.58
N PHE A 46 -32.55 -40.32 -18.50
CA PHE A 46 -32.71 -41.20 -19.64
C PHE A 46 -31.80 -42.43 -19.47
N TYR A 47 -32.34 -43.62 -19.69
CA TYR A 47 -31.55 -44.84 -19.65
C TYR A 47 -31.96 -45.79 -20.76
N THR A 48 -31.01 -46.62 -21.19
CA THR A 48 -31.21 -47.70 -22.14
C THR A 48 -30.77 -49.02 -21.49
N VAL A 49 -31.49 -50.11 -21.76
CA VAL A 49 -31.12 -51.44 -21.31
C VAL A 49 -30.77 -52.29 -22.54
N ASN A 50 -29.57 -52.87 -22.56
CA ASN A 50 -29.05 -53.68 -23.69
C ASN A 50 -29.16 -52.98 -25.06
N GLY A 51 -28.93 -51.66 -25.10
CA GLY A 51 -29.01 -50.87 -26.32
C GLY A 51 -30.41 -50.49 -26.80
N ASN A 52 -31.45 -51.01 -26.15
CA ASN A 52 -32.83 -50.65 -26.44
C ASN A 52 -33.35 -49.70 -25.38
N ALA A 53 -33.81 -48.53 -25.83
CA ALA A 53 -34.58 -47.63 -24.99
C ALA A 53 -35.99 -48.23 -24.81
N GLY A 54 -36.41 -48.47 -23.58
CA GLY A 54 -37.75 -48.98 -23.26
C GLY A 54 -38.88 -48.03 -23.69
N SER A 55 -38.56 -46.78 -24.01
CA SER A 55 -39.44 -45.78 -24.60
C SER A 55 -38.61 -44.66 -25.25
N ASN A 56 -39.25 -43.87 -26.15
CA ASN A 56 -38.60 -42.71 -26.77
C ASN A 56 -38.06 -41.72 -25.75
N PHE A 57 -36.93 -41.06 -26.07
CA PHE A 57 -36.25 -40.06 -25.24
C PHE A 57 -37.23 -39.06 -24.61
N GLY A 58 -38.11 -38.45 -25.45
CA GLY A 58 -39.08 -37.48 -24.97
C GLY A 58 -40.07 -38.03 -23.92
N ASN A 59 -40.47 -39.27 -24.07
CA ASN A 59 -41.36 -39.94 -23.11
C ASN A 59 -40.63 -40.24 -21.79
N GLN A 60 -39.39 -40.71 -21.86
CA GLN A 60 -38.58 -40.91 -20.64
C GLN A 60 -38.32 -39.63 -19.89
N MET A 61 -37.99 -38.54 -20.63
CA MET A 61 -37.76 -37.22 -20.02
C MET A 61 -38.98 -36.68 -19.28
N LYS A 62 -40.18 -36.91 -19.79
CA LYS A 62 -41.42 -36.52 -19.13
C LYS A 62 -41.79 -37.44 -17.96
N ASN A 63 -41.68 -38.76 -18.17
CA ASN A 63 -42.11 -39.74 -17.18
C ASN A 63 -41.16 -39.88 -16.00
N ASN A 64 -39.87 -39.60 -16.22
CA ASN A 64 -38.84 -39.63 -15.18
C ASN A 64 -38.62 -38.24 -14.51
N LEU A 65 -39.50 -37.27 -14.76
CA LEU A 65 -39.38 -35.93 -14.17
C LEU A 65 -39.65 -36.02 -12.66
N ASN A 66 -38.59 -35.83 -11.89
CA ASN A 66 -38.61 -35.71 -10.43
C ASN A 66 -38.55 -34.24 -10.00
N LYS A 67 -39.46 -33.89 -9.12
CA LYS A 67 -39.46 -32.55 -8.45
C LYS A 67 -39.30 -32.82 -6.95
N TYR A 68 -38.34 -32.16 -6.35
CA TYR A 68 -38.21 -32.27 -4.90
C TYR A 68 -38.01 -30.87 -4.27
N ALA A 69 -38.51 -30.74 -3.05
CA ALA A 69 -38.24 -29.61 -2.18
C ALA A 69 -38.14 -30.14 -0.75
N GLY A 70 -37.15 -29.64 -0.02
CA GLY A 70 -36.95 -30.15 1.35
C GLY A 70 -36.20 -29.12 2.22
N PHE A 71 -36.45 -29.26 3.53
CA PHE A 71 -35.71 -28.52 4.57
C PHE A 71 -34.84 -29.53 5.33
N SER A 72 -33.61 -29.11 5.61
CA SER A 72 -32.67 -29.86 6.43
C SER A 72 -32.20 -28.98 7.59
N LEU A 73 -32.39 -29.47 8.82
CA LEU A 73 -31.91 -28.82 10.04
C LEU A 73 -30.74 -29.63 10.61
N ASN A 74 -29.55 -29.02 10.62
CA ASN A 74 -28.34 -29.62 11.20
C ASN A 74 -27.98 -28.94 12.52
N ILE A 75 -28.02 -29.69 13.62
CA ILE A 75 -27.70 -29.21 14.98
C ILE A 75 -26.39 -29.87 15.43
N PRO A 76 -25.26 -29.12 15.48
CA PRO A 76 -23.97 -29.69 15.89
C PRO A 76 -23.93 -29.85 17.42
N LEU A 77 -24.06 -31.08 17.92
CA LEU A 77 -23.95 -31.36 19.36
C LEU A 77 -22.50 -31.54 19.80
N PHE A 78 -21.70 -32.25 19.03
CA PHE A 78 -20.30 -32.51 19.29
C PHE A 78 -19.52 -32.67 18.01
N ASN A 79 -18.42 -31.88 17.85
CA ASN A 79 -17.59 -31.85 16.66
C ASN A 79 -16.09 -31.95 16.99
N ARG A 80 -15.72 -32.71 18.00
CA ARG A 80 -14.33 -32.94 18.43
C ARG A 80 -13.58 -31.62 18.68
N LEU A 81 -14.25 -30.62 19.23
CA LEU A 81 -13.69 -29.25 19.48
C LEU A 81 -13.29 -28.47 18.21
N ALA A 82 -13.65 -28.95 17.02
CA ALA A 82 -13.28 -28.30 15.75
C ALA A 82 -13.75 -26.85 15.68
N THR A 83 -14.99 -26.55 16.08
CA THR A 83 -15.54 -25.19 16.12
C THR A 83 -14.78 -24.33 17.13
N ARG A 84 -14.45 -24.86 18.32
CA ARG A 84 -13.65 -24.13 19.32
C ARG A 84 -12.28 -23.74 18.76
N ASN A 85 -11.60 -24.68 18.12
CA ASN A 85 -10.30 -24.43 17.52
C ASN A 85 -10.39 -23.42 16.37
N ARG A 86 -11.40 -23.51 15.51
CA ARG A 86 -11.68 -22.53 14.44
C ARG A 86 -11.86 -21.11 14.99
N VAL A 87 -12.66 -20.95 16.05
CA VAL A 87 -12.84 -19.65 16.72
C VAL A 87 -11.53 -19.15 17.31
N ARG A 88 -10.72 -20.03 17.92
CA ARG A 88 -9.41 -19.66 18.47
C ARG A 88 -8.46 -19.18 17.36
N THR A 89 -8.39 -19.90 16.25
CA THR A 89 -7.58 -19.51 15.09
C THR A 89 -8.05 -18.18 14.51
N ALA A 90 -9.36 -17.96 14.36
CA ALA A 90 -9.90 -16.69 13.88
C ALA A 90 -9.55 -15.51 14.82
N ARG A 91 -9.54 -15.71 16.14
CA ARG A 91 -9.11 -14.69 17.10
C ARG A 91 -7.62 -14.39 17.00
N LEU A 92 -6.77 -15.42 16.84
CA LEU A 92 -5.32 -15.21 16.64
C LEU A 92 -5.06 -14.43 15.34
N GLN A 93 -5.80 -14.73 14.28
CA GLN A 93 -5.73 -13.98 13.03
C GLN A 93 -6.16 -12.52 13.20
N GLN A 94 -7.21 -12.24 13.99
CA GLN A 94 -7.63 -10.89 14.33
C GLN A 94 -6.53 -10.14 15.09
N THR A 95 -5.90 -10.77 16.10
CA THR A 95 -4.78 -10.19 16.83
C THR A 95 -3.60 -9.88 15.91
N ASN A 96 -3.27 -10.80 15.00
CA ASN A 96 -2.21 -10.58 14.00
C ASN A 96 -2.49 -9.35 13.12
N LEU A 97 -3.73 -9.19 12.63
CA LEU A 97 -4.12 -8.03 11.83
C LEU A 97 -4.13 -6.72 12.63
N ALA A 98 -4.44 -6.77 13.93
CA ALA A 98 -4.32 -5.62 14.82
C ALA A 98 -2.85 -5.18 14.97
N LEU A 99 -1.93 -6.12 15.16
CA LEU A 99 -0.49 -5.84 15.20
C LEU A 99 0.04 -5.33 13.86
N GLN A 100 -0.46 -5.86 12.74
CA GLN A 100 -0.10 -5.36 11.41
C GLN A 100 -0.57 -3.92 11.19
N LEU A 101 -1.76 -3.56 11.66
CA LEU A 101 -2.25 -2.17 11.62
C LEU A 101 -1.34 -1.25 12.44
N ASP A 102 -0.96 -1.65 13.67
CA ASP A 102 -0.03 -0.87 14.50
C ASP A 102 1.33 -0.70 13.82
N ASN A 103 1.87 -1.79 13.26
CA ASN A 103 3.10 -1.73 12.49
C ASN A 103 3.00 -0.78 11.28
N THR A 104 1.88 -0.82 10.54
CA THR A 104 1.66 0.09 9.40
C THR A 104 1.66 1.56 9.85
N LYS A 105 1.06 1.85 11.01
CA LYS A 105 1.09 3.20 11.61
C LYS A 105 2.50 3.63 12.00
N LYS A 106 3.29 2.72 12.58
CA LYS A 106 4.70 2.98 12.94
C LYS A 106 5.58 3.21 11.72
N VAL A 107 5.38 2.44 10.66
CA VAL A 107 6.09 2.63 9.37
C VAL A 107 5.77 4.00 8.80
N LEU A 108 4.50 4.40 8.75
CA LEU A 108 4.11 5.74 8.29
C LEU A 108 4.75 6.84 9.14
N TYR A 109 4.80 6.69 10.47
CA TYR A 109 5.49 7.64 11.34
C TYR A 109 6.97 7.78 10.99
N LYS A 110 7.66 6.65 10.82
CA LYS A 110 9.06 6.61 10.41
C LYS A 110 9.28 7.30 9.05
N GLU A 111 8.43 7.04 8.08
CA GLU A 111 8.52 7.66 6.74
C GLU A 111 8.39 9.19 6.82
N ILE A 112 7.42 9.70 7.59
CA ILE A 112 7.23 11.14 7.79
C ILE A 112 8.43 11.75 8.51
N GLN A 113 8.95 11.08 9.53
CA GLN A 113 10.12 11.53 10.27
C GLN A 113 11.36 11.56 9.37
N GLN A 114 11.56 10.55 8.54
CA GLN A 114 12.64 10.52 7.56
C GLN A 114 12.52 11.65 6.54
N ALA A 115 11.31 11.89 6.02
CA ALA A 115 11.04 12.98 5.09
C ALA A 115 11.36 14.35 5.72
N TRP A 116 11.02 14.53 7.00
CA TRP A 116 11.34 15.74 7.76
C TRP A 116 12.84 15.99 7.86
N TYR A 117 13.61 14.98 8.30
CA TYR A 117 15.07 15.12 8.41
C TYR A 117 15.73 15.32 7.06
N ASN A 118 15.23 14.68 6.01
CA ASN A 118 15.72 14.88 4.66
C ASN A 118 15.47 16.31 4.16
N ALA A 119 14.34 16.93 4.52
CA ALA A 119 14.05 18.31 4.16
C ALA A 119 14.98 19.30 4.89
N ILE A 120 15.25 19.08 6.20
CA ILE A 120 16.20 19.89 6.97
C ILE A 120 17.62 19.77 6.38
N ALA A 121 18.05 18.55 6.05
CA ALA A 121 19.36 18.33 5.44
C ALA A 121 19.49 19.03 4.08
N ALA A 122 18.44 18.97 3.26
CA ALA A 122 18.41 19.65 1.96
C ALA A 122 18.41 21.18 2.09
N GLU A 123 17.69 21.73 3.09
CA GLU A 123 17.74 23.17 3.40
C GLU A 123 19.15 23.62 3.77
N SER A 124 19.81 22.86 4.67
CA SER A 124 21.19 23.16 5.07
C SER A 124 22.17 23.08 3.90
N LYS A 125 21.98 22.07 3.02
CA LYS A 125 22.79 21.94 1.80
C LYS A 125 22.55 23.11 0.84
N PHE A 126 21.32 23.55 0.68
CA PHE A 126 21.01 24.71 -0.16
C PHE A 126 21.68 25.99 0.38
N LYS A 127 21.54 26.27 1.69
CA LYS A 127 22.22 27.43 2.32
C LYS A 127 23.74 27.38 2.17
N SER A 128 24.36 26.20 2.36
CA SER A 128 25.79 26.03 2.15
C SER A 128 26.20 26.25 0.69
N SER A 129 25.36 25.84 -0.26
CA SER A 129 25.65 26.06 -1.69
C SER A 129 25.53 27.54 -2.10
N GLU A 130 24.66 28.33 -1.45
CA GLU A 130 24.59 29.77 -1.65
C GLU A 130 25.89 30.46 -1.22
N SER A 131 26.39 30.12 -0.02
CA SER A 131 27.68 30.66 0.47
C SER A 131 28.87 30.22 -0.42
N ALA A 132 28.82 28.98 -0.94
CA ALA A 132 29.85 28.48 -1.86
C ALA A 132 29.87 29.25 -3.21
N VAL A 133 28.68 29.59 -3.73
CA VAL A 133 28.57 30.42 -4.94
C VAL A 133 29.15 31.81 -4.69
N GLU A 134 28.79 32.45 -3.58
CA GLU A 134 29.30 33.80 -3.22
C GLU A 134 30.82 33.80 -3.13
N ALA A 135 31.42 32.85 -2.42
CA ALA A 135 32.86 32.69 -2.32
C ALA A 135 33.55 32.42 -3.67
N SER A 136 32.95 31.53 -4.50
CA SER A 136 33.49 31.19 -5.82
C SER A 136 33.38 32.38 -6.79
N GLN A 137 32.33 33.17 -6.69
CA GLN A 137 32.11 34.37 -7.50
C GLN A 137 33.15 35.45 -7.19
N GLU A 138 33.45 35.69 -5.91
CA GLU A 138 34.47 36.61 -5.50
C GLU A 138 35.88 36.14 -5.89
N SER A 139 36.16 34.84 -5.73
CA SER A 139 37.42 34.25 -6.19
C SER A 139 37.62 34.43 -7.71
N PHE A 140 36.58 34.18 -8.50
CA PHE A 140 36.63 34.37 -9.94
C PHE A 140 36.78 35.83 -10.32
N ARG A 141 36.15 36.76 -9.63
CA ARG A 141 36.31 38.20 -9.84
C ARG A 141 37.77 38.61 -9.66
N LEU A 142 38.37 38.22 -8.54
CA LEU A 142 39.79 38.52 -8.25
C LEU A 142 40.74 37.86 -9.26
N MET A 143 40.42 36.62 -9.69
CA MET A 143 41.23 35.93 -10.69
C MET A 143 41.14 36.59 -12.07
N SER A 144 39.97 37.08 -12.47
CA SER A 144 39.79 37.86 -13.69
C SER A 144 40.63 39.14 -13.68
N GLU A 145 40.63 39.90 -12.59
CA GLU A 145 41.46 41.11 -12.42
C GLU A 145 42.97 40.81 -12.52
N LYS A 146 43.42 39.67 -11.93
CA LYS A 146 44.82 39.23 -12.05
C LYS A 146 45.19 38.86 -13.47
N PHE A 147 44.28 38.16 -14.17
CA PHE A 147 44.50 37.74 -15.56
C PHE A 147 44.59 38.95 -16.50
N ASP A 148 43.68 39.90 -16.36
CA ASP A 148 43.65 41.14 -17.15
C ASP A 148 44.91 41.98 -16.94
N ASN A 149 45.49 41.92 -15.73
CA ASN A 149 46.77 42.60 -15.40
C ASN A 149 48.02 41.75 -15.74
N GLY A 150 47.85 40.62 -16.44
CA GLY A 150 48.96 39.71 -16.82
C GLY A 150 49.64 38.98 -15.66
N LYS A 151 48.98 38.91 -14.47
CA LYS A 151 49.49 38.31 -13.22
C LYS A 151 48.94 36.91 -12.94
N ALA A 152 48.16 36.38 -13.84
CA ALA A 152 47.64 35.00 -13.76
C ALA A 152 47.71 34.30 -15.12
N THR A 153 47.82 32.99 -15.11
CA THR A 153 47.84 32.16 -16.31
C THR A 153 46.42 31.87 -16.80
N SER A 154 46.28 31.53 -18.08
CA SER A 154 44.99 31.09 -18.66
C SER A 154 44.45 29.81 -17.99
N VAL A 155 45.35 28.99 -17.44
CA VAL A 155 44.95 27.75 -16.70
C VAL A 155 44.26 28.14 -15.40
N GLU A 156 44.86 29.00 -14.59
CA GLU A 156 44.28 29.46 -13.31
C GLU A 156 42.96 30.18 -13.52
N TYR A 157 42.86 31.01 -14.56
CA TYR A 157 41.62 31.68 -14.93
C TYR A 157 40.51 30.69 -15.26
N ASN A 158 40.81 29.71 -16.13
CA ASN A 158 39.81 28.69 -16.52
C ASN A 158 39.42 27.77 -15.34
N GLU A 159 40.34 27.43 -14.47
CA GLU A 159 40.05 26.67 -13.25
C GLU A 159 39.09 27.43 -12.32
N SER A 160 39.34 28.72 -12.08
CA SER A 160 38.46 29.58 -11.28
C SER A 160 37.06 29.71 -11.89
N LYS A 161 36.98 29.86 -13.24
CA LYS A 161 35.72 29.88 -13.98
C LYS A 161 34.95 28.55 -13.87
N LEU A 162 35.65 27.42 -13.96
CA LEU A 162 35.07 26.08 -13.81
C LEU A 162 34.49 25.89 -12.40
N ASN A 163 35.24 26.32 -11.36
CA ASN A 163 34.81 26.25 -9.98
C ASN A 163 33.53 27.05 -9.73
N LEU A 164 33.44 28.27 -10.29
CA LEU A 164 32.23 29.09 -10.22
C LEU A 164 31.06 28.41 -10.93
N THR A 165 31.29 27.89 -12.15
CA THR A 165 30.24 27.18 -12.92
C THR A 165 29.71 25.95 -12.18
N LYS A 166 30.62 25.20 -11.54
CA LYS A 166 30.27 24.06 -10.71
C LYS A 166 29.43 24.47 -9.49
N ALA A 167 29.87 25.51 -8.76
CA ALA A 167 29.14 26.04 -7.59
C ALA A 167 27.72 26.52 -7.96
N LEU A 168 27.56 27.18 -9.10
CA LEU A 168 26.25 27.62 -9.63
C LEU A 168 25.35 26.43 -9.95
N SER A 169 25.89 25.39 -10.57
CA SER A 169 25.15 24.14 -10.88
C SER A 169 24.72 23.39 -9.60
N ASP A 170 25.65 23.29 -8.63
CA ASP A 170 25.38 22.63 -7.34
C ASP A 170 24.30 23.39 -6.55
N ARG A 171 24.30 24.74 -6.58
CA ARG A 171 23.23 25.53 -5.95
C ARG A 171 21.86 25.29 -6.60
N ILE A 172 21.79 25.25 -7.94
CA ILE A 172 20.54 25.00 -8.65
C ILE A 172 20.00 23.61 -8.26
N GLN A 173 20.86 22.60 -8.28
CA GLN A 173 20.50 21.25 -7.89
C GLN A 173 20.02 21.18 -6.42
N ALA A 174 20.74 21.80 -5.49
CA ALA A 174 20.37 21.84 -4.08
C ALA A 174 19.04 22.56 -3.86
N LYS A 175 18.76 23.65 -4.59
CA LYS A 175 17.49 24.39 -4.54
C LYS A 175 16.31 23.50 -4.91
N TYR A 176 16.41 22.76 -6.04
CA TYR A 176 15.32 21.90 -6.49
C TYR A 176 15.18 20.65 -5.62
N ASP A 177 16.27 20.09 -5.07
CA ASP A 177 16.19 19.00 -4.09
C ASP A 177 15.44 19.48 -2.82
N TYR A 178 15.74 20.65 -2.30
CA TYR A 178 15.04 21.23 -1.15
C TYR A 178 13.55 21.45 -1.44
N LEU A 179 13.20 22.04 -2.58
CA LEU A 179 11.82 22.25 -2.99
C LEU A 179 11.06 20.92 -3.11
N PHE A 180 11.66 19.92 -3.74
CA PHE A 180 11.05 18.61 -3.89
C PHE A 180 10.79 17.94 -2.54
N ARG A 181 11.75 17.98 -1.61
CA ARG A 181 11.58 17.40 -0.27
C ARG A 181 10.53 18.12 0.55
N THR A 182 10.39 19.43 0.39
CA THR A 182 9.32 20.22 1.01
C THR A 182 7.95 19.80 0.48
N LYS A 183 7.81 19.62 -0.85
CA LYS A 183 6.58 19.13 -1.47
C LYS A 183 6.20 17.71 -1.01
N ILE A 184 7.17 16.83 -0.76
CA ILE A 184 6.90 15.52 -0.13
C ILE A 184 6.25 15.68 1.25
N LEU A 185 6.72 16.64 2.07
CA LEU A 185 6.09 16.91 3.37
C LEU A 185 4.66 17.44 3.23
N ASP A 186 4.40 18.29 2.25
CA ASP A 186 3.06 18.81 1.96
C ASP A 186 2.12 17.69 1.51
N PHE A 187 2.62 16.73 0.71
CA PHE A 187 1.88 15.52 0.39
C PHE A 187 1.49 14.70 1.64
N TYR A 188 2.39 14.59 2.64
CA TYR A 188 2.04 13.94 3.91
C TYR A 188 1.06 14.76 4.76
N LYS A 189 0.87 16.05 4.50
CA LYS A 189 -0.20 16.88 5.10
C LYS A 189 -1.54 16.74 4.34
N GLY A 190 -1.54 16.11 3.16
CA GLY A 190 -2.73 15.96 2.32
C GLY A 190 -2.93 17.07 1.31
N GLN A 191 -1.91 17.90 1.08
CA GLN A 191 -1.94 18.91 0.04
C GLN A 191 -1.57 18.28 -1.31
N PRO A 192 -2.22 18.67 -2.42
CA PRO A 192 -1.83 18.19 -3.75
C PRO A 192 -0.42 18.69 -4.09
N ILE A 193 0.32 17.88 -4.85
CA ILE A 193 1.62 18.28 -5.40
C ILE A 193 1.32 19.03 -6.69
N GLU A 194 1.40 20.36 -6.65
CA GLU A 194 1.37 21.24 -7.81
C GLU A 194 2.80 21.60 -8.26
#